data_f640db5da8af57ab8938fb223b14840e
#
_entry.id   f640db5da8af57ab8938fb223b14840e
#
_cell.length_a   1.000
_cell.length_b   1.000
_cell.length_c   1.000
_cell.angle_alpha   90.00
_cell.angle_beta   90.00
_cell.angle_gamma   90.00
#
_symmetry.space_group_name_H-M   'P 1'
#
loop_
_entity.id
_entity.type
_entity.pdbx_description
1 polymer ?
#
loop_
_entity_poly.entity_id
_entity_poly.type
_entity_poly.pdbx_seq_one_letter_code
_entity_poly.pdbx_strand_id
1 'polypeptide(L)'
;GENGYRLSGGEKQRLSIARAMLKKSKIILLDEATSSLDAETESKIQEAINMLTKERTTLVIAHRLSTIMNSKNIYVINSGTVAANGSHKKLLETSEIYRNFYEKQLKKN
;
A
#
# COMPACT_ATOMS: atom_id res chain seq x y z
N GLY A 1 24.76 0.67 10.85
CA GLY A 1 24.72 0.04 12.14
C GLY A 1 24.64 -1.47 12.00
N GLU A 2 25.00 -2.18 13.02
CA GLU A 2 24.97 -3.63 12.98
C GLU A 2 23.60 -4.13 12.56
N ASN A 3 23.53 -4.63 11.32
CA ASN A 3 22.39 -5.37 10.80
C ASN A 3 21.03 -4.67 10.90
N GLY A 4 21.05 -3.37 10.90
CA GLY A 4 19.80 -2.61 10.90
C GLY A 4 19.06 -2.52 12.21
N TYR A 5 19.67 -2.95 13.30
CA TYR A 5 19.05 -2.85 14.63
C TYR A 5 18.74 -1.42 15.06
N ARG A 6 19.56 -0.48 14.62
CA ARG A 6 19.44 0.91 15.00
C ARG A 6 18.65 1.76 14.02
N LEU A 7 18.17 1.14 12.93
CA LEU A 7 17.37 1.86 11.95
C LEU A 7 15.93 1.99 12.42
N SER A 8 15.32 3.14 12.19
CA SER A 8 13.89 3.32 12.43
C SER A 8 13.08 2.49 11.44
N GLY A 9 11.80 2.30 11.70
CA GLY A 9 10.91 1.59 10.79
C GLY A 9 10.87 2.23 9.41
N GLY A 10 10.86 3.57 9.34
CA GLY A 10 10.87 4.28 8.08
C GLY A 10 12.18 4.13 7.31
N GLU A 11 13.31 4.12 8.02
CA GLU A 11 14.61 3.93 7.38
C GLU A 11 14.75 2.52 6.81
N LYS A 12 14.28 1.51 7.56
CA LYS A 12 14.26 0.12 7.08
C LYS A 12 13.42 -0.02 5.82
N GLN A 13 12.28 0.62 5.80
CA GLN A 13 11.38 0.57 4.66
C GLN A 13 12.01 1.24 3.43
N ARG A 14 12.64 2.40 3.61
CA ARG A 14 13.34 3.08 2.53
C ARG A 14 14.51 2.26 1.99
N LEU A 15 15.22 1.57 2.86
CA LEU A 15 16.31 0.68 2.43
C LEU A 15 15.77 -0.47 1.58
N SER A 16 14.65 -1.06 1.98
CA SER A 16 14.00 -2.13 1.21
C SER A 16 13.56 -1.64 -0.16
N ILE A 17 13.01 -0.43 -0.23
CA ILE A 17 12.60 0.18 -1.49
C ILE A 17 13.82 0.40 -2.40
N ALA A 18 14.92 0.92 -1.85
CA ALA A 18 16.14 1.12 -2.61
C ALA A 18 16.68 -0.19 -3.19
N ARG A 19 16.64 -1.26 -2.41
CA ARG A 19 17.06 -2.59 -2.87
C ARG A 19 16.18 -3.09 -4.02
N ALA A 20 14.87 -2.87 -3.92
CA ALA A 20 13.94 -3.26 -4.97
C ALA A 20 14.21 -2.48 -6.27
N MET A 21 14.53 -1.19 -6.15
CA MET A 21 14.89 -0.38 -7.32
C MET A 21 16.14 -0.90 -8.03
N LEU A 22 17.14 -1.33 -7.25
CA LEU A 22 18.37 -1.87 -7.82
C LEU A 22 18.14 -3.18 -8.56
N LYS A 23 17.17 -3.97 -8.17
CA LYS A 23 16.85 -5.24 -8.82
C LYS A 23 16.20 -5.09 -10.19
N LYS A 24 15.69 -3.91 -10.52
CA LYS A 24 15.02 -3.63 -11.80
C LYS A 24 13.88 -4.61 -12.13
N SER A 25 13.20 -5.09 -11.10
CA SER A 25 12.06 -6.01 -11.28
C SER A 25 10.89 -5.29 -11.95
N LYS A 26 10.16 -6.01 -12.81
CA LYS A 26 8.97 -5.48 -13.46
C LYS A 26 7.73 -5.55 -12.57
N ILE A 27 7.74 -6.45 -11.60
CA ILE A 27 6.64 -6.65 -10.67
C ILE A 27 7.14 -6.37 -9.26
N ILE A 28 6.41 -5.55 -8.53
CA ILE A 28 6.71 -5.17 -7.17
C ILE A 28 5.58 -5.64 -6.25
N LEU A 29 5.95 -6.29 -5.15
CA LEU A 29 5.03 -6.65 -4.09
C LEU A 29 5.30 -5.75 -2.89
N LEU A 30 4.28 -5.03 -2.46
CA LEU A 30 4.38 -4.15 -1.29
C LEU A 30 3.35 -4.57 -0.24
N ASP A 31 3.83 -4.74 0.99
CA ASP A 31 2.95 -4.91 2.14
C ASP A 31 3.00 -3.60 2.92
N GLU A 32 1.89 -2.86 2.92
CA GLU A 32 1.81 -1.57 3.59
C GLU A 32 1.80 -1.78 5.09
N ALA A 33 2.86 -1.31 5.75
CA ALA A 33 2.96 -1.44 7.19
C ALA A 33 1.99 -0.52 7.91
N THR A 34 1.42 -1.02 9.02
CA THR A 34 0.48 -0.26 9.84
C THR A 34 1.18 0.54 10.94
N SER A 35 2.51 0.55 10.97
CA SER A 35 3.26 1.27 11.98
C SER A 35 3.02 2.77 11.88
N SER A 36 2.89 3.41 13.06
CA SER A 36 2.77 4.86 13.12
C SER A 36 4.09 5.51 12.76
N LEU A 37 4.08 6.32 11.73
CA LEU A 37 5.23 7.10 11.31
C LEU A 37 4.86 8.58 11.42
N ASP A 38 5.85 9.42 11.69
CA ASP A 38 5.62 10.86 11.63
C ASP A 38 5.33 11.28 10.18
N ALA A 39 4.66 12.42 10.03
CA ALA A 39 4.20 12.87 8.73
C ALA A 39 5.34 13.07 7.73
N GLU A 40 6.48 13.57 8.18
CA GLU A 40 7.63 13.79 7.31
C GLU A 40 8.20 12.48 6.77
N THR A 41 8.38 11.50 7.66
CA THR A 41 8.89 10.18 7.28
C THR A 41 7.92 9.48 6.34
N GLU A 42 6.64 9.56 6.65
CA GLU A 42 5.59 8.97 5.80
C GLU A 42 5.60 9.56 4.40
N SER A 43 5.76 10.88 4.30
CA SER A 43 5.82 11.58 3.01
C SER A 43 7.02 11.13 2.19
N LYS A 44 8.19 10.99 2.81
CA LYS A 44 9.40 10.52 2.14
C LYS A 44 9.27 9.08 1.64
N ILE A 45 8.64 8.23 2.45
CA ILE A 45 8.39 6.85 2.04
C ILE A 45 7.42 6.80 0.86
N GLN A 46 6.38 7.61 0.88
CA GLN A 46 5.41 7.66 -0.20
C GLN A 46 6.06 8.13 -1.51
N GLU A 47 6.94 9.13 -1.45
CA GLU A 47 7.70 9.55 -2.62
C GLU A 47 8.56 8.42 -3.18
N ALA A 48 9.25 7.69 -2.31
CA ALA A 48 10.09 6.57 -2.72
C ALA A 48 9.25 5.46 -3.36
N ILE A 49 8.09 5.17 -2.79
CA ILE A 49 7.17 4.19 -3.35
C ILE A 49 6.67 4.63 -4.73
N ASN A 50 6.32 5.89 -4.88
CA ASN A 50 5.87 6.43 -6.16
C ASN A 50 6.93 6.30 -7.25
N MET A 51 8.19 6.53 -6.90
CA MET A 51 9.30 6.34 -7.83
C MET A 51 9.51 4.87 -8.18
N LEU A 52 9.44 3.99 -7.17
CA LEU A 52 9.62 2.56 -7.36
C LEU A 52 8.55 1.96 -8.27
N THR A 53 7.31 2.40 -8.09
CA THR A 53 6.17 1.80 -8.80
C THR A 53 5.96 2.37 -10.20
N LYS A 54 6.66 3.44 -10.54
CA LYS A 54 6.56 4.05 -11.86
C LYS A 54 7.01 3.06 -12.94
N GLU A 55 6.17 2.84 -13.94
CA GLU A 55 6.44 1.92 -15.04
C GLU A 55 6.60 0.45 -14.62
N ARG A 56 6.11 0.10 -13.41
CA ARG A 56 6.13 -1.27 -12.91
C ARG A 56 4.73 -1.69 -12.51
N THR A 57 4.46 -3.00 -12.60
CA THR A 57 3.23 -3.56 -12.06
C THR A 57 3.41 -3.74 -10.56
N THR A 58 2.54 -3.13 -9.78
CA THR A 58 2.66 -3.16 -8.33
C THR A 58 1.42 -3.79 -7.71
N LEU A 59 1.64 -4.80 -6.88
CA LEU A 59 0.60 -5.42 -6.05
C LEU A 59 0.83 -4.96 -4.62
N VAL A 60 -0.17 -4.29 -4.04
CA VAL A 60 -0.07 -3.70 -2.71
C VAL A 60 -1.08 -4.35 -1.78
N ILE A 61 -0.60 -4.84 -0.63
CA ILE A 61 -1.50 -5.19 0.47
C ILE A 61 -1.69 -3.89 1.24
N ALA A 62 -2.85 -3.27 1.03
CA ALA A 62 -3.07 -1.90 1.49
C ALA A 62 -3.92 -1.84 2.76
N HIS A 63 -3.51 -0.99 3.67
CA HIS A 63 -4.23 -0.72 4.91
C HIS A 63 -4.72 0.73 4.98
N ARG A 64 -4.13 1.61 4.17
CA ARG A 64 -4.52 3.02 4.13
C ARG A 64 -5.50 3.29 3.01
N LEU A 65 -6.54 4.03 3.34
CA LEU A 65 -7.58 4.36 2.38
C LEU A 65 -7.04 5.12 1.17
N SER A 66 -6.09 6.03 1.38
CA SER A 66 -5.49 6.79 0.28
C SER A 66 -4.81 5.90 -0.76
N THR A 67 -4.10 4.87 -0.30
CA THR A 67 -3.46 3.91 -1.20
C THR A 67 -4.50 3.15 -2.02
N ILE A 68 -5.55 2.71 -1.34
CA ILE A 68 -6.63 1.94 -1.96
C ILE A 68 -7.34 2.76 -3.03
N MET A 69 -7.74 3.99 -2.68
CA MET A 69 -8.49 4.85 -3.59
C MET A 69 -7.74 5.23 -4.86
N ASN A 70 -6.41 5.31 -4.77
CA ASN A 70 -5.57 5.67 -5.91
C ASN A 70 -5.15 4.47 -6.77
N SER A 71 -5.53 3.27 -6.38
CA SER A 71 -5.20 2.07 -7.14
C SER A 71 -6.10 1.94 -8.37
N LYS A 72 -5.54 1.47 -9.47
CA LYS A 72 -6.30 1.29 -10.71
C LYS A 72 -7.33 0.17 -10.58
N ASN A 73 -6.94 -0.91 -9.90
CA ASN A 73 -7.81 -2.05 -9.69
C ASN A 73 -7.62 -2.56 -8.27
N ILE A 74 -8.73 -2.75 -7.59
CA ILE A 74 -8.75 -3.19 -6.19
C ILE A 74 -9.34 -4.59 -6.16
N TYR A 75 -8.67 -5.51 -5.48
CA TYR A 75 -9.18 -6.86 -5.22
C TYR A 75 -9.61 -6.94 -3.78
N VAL A 76 -10.88 -7.27 -3.56
CA VAL A 76 -11.44 -7.46 -2.23
C VAL A 76 -11.37 -8.94 -1.91
N ILE A 77 -10.55 -9.29 -0.92
CA ILE A 77 -10.39 -10.68 -0.48
C ILE A 77 -11.28 -10.93 0.72
N ASN A 78 -12.07 -11.97 0.66
CA ASN A 78 -12.93 -12.39 1.75
C ASN A 78 -12.97 -13.91 1.81
N SER A 79 -12.69 -14.46 2.99
CA SER A 79 -12.71 -15.91 3.22
C SER A 79 -11.86 -16.68 2.21
N GLY A 80 -10.70 -16.16 1.89
CA GLY A 80 -9.74 -16.82 1.01
C GLY A 80 -10.04 -16.72 -0.48
N THR A 81 -11.06 -15.95 -0.85
CA THR A 81 -11.44 -15.77 -2.26
C THR A 81 -11.54 -14.31 -2.64
N VAL A 82 -11.48 -14.04 -3.94
CA VAL A 82 -11.73 -12.70 -4.46
C VAL A 82 -13.23 -12.47 -4.53
N ALA A 83 -13.75 -11.67 -3.60
CA ALA A 83 -15.17 -11.37 -3.52
C ALA A 83 -15.62 -10.32 -4.54
N ALA A 84 -14.72 -9.40 -4.90
CA ALA A 84 -15.01 -8.33 -5.86
C ALA A 84 -13.70 -7.75 -6.37
N ASN A 85 -13.75 -7.12 -7.54
CA ASN A 85 -12.61 -6.35 -8.03
C ASN A 85 -13.11 -5.20 -8.90
N GLY A 86 -12.30 -4.16 -9.00
CA GLY A 86 -12.61 -2.99 -9.80
C GLY A 86 -11.97 -1.74 -9.23
N SER A 87 -12.33 -0.59 -9.80
CA SER A 87 -11.90 0.70 -9.28
C SER A 87 -12.62 1.04 -7.99
N HIS A 88 -12.09 1.99 -7.23
CA HIS A 88 -12.75 2.49 -6.02
C HIS A 88 -14.21 2.90 -6.30
N LYS A 89 -14.41 3.69 -7.33
CA LYS A 89 -15.74 4.18 -7.70
C LYS A 89 -16.70 3.04 -8.02
N LYS A 90 -16.24 2.08 -8.82
CA LYS A 90 -17.06 0.93 -9.21
C LYS A 90 -17.42 0.06 -8.01
N LEU A 91 -16.47 -0.18 -7.12
CA LEU A 91 -16.71 -1.01 -5.94
C LEU A 91 -17.65 -0.37 -4.94
N LEU A 92 -17.62 0.96 -4.82
CA LEU A 92 -18.62 1.66 -4.00
C LEU A 92 -20.04 1.44 -4.50
N GLU A 93 -20.21 1.28 -5.80
CA GLU A 93 -21.51 1.03 -6.41
C GLU A 93 -21.94 -0.43 -6.34
N THR A 94 -21.00 -1.37 -6.47
CA THR A 94 -21.31 -2.78 -6.70
C THR A 94 -21.00 -3.72 -5.54
N SER A 95 -20.15 -3.34 -4.60
CA SER A 95 -19.73 -4.23 -3.52
C SER A 95 -20.14 -3.73 -2.15
N GLU A 96 -21.05 -4.45 -1.49
CA GLU A 96 -21.45 -4.15 -0.12
C GLU A 96 -20.29 -4.31 0.85
N ILE A 97 -19.45 -5.34 0.66
CA ILE A 97 -18.28 -5.58 1.50
C ILE A 97 -17.34 -4.39 1.43
N TYR A 98 -17.08 -3.90 0.23
CA TYR A 98 -16.19 -2.75 0.04
C TYR A 98 -16.78 -1.47 0.65
N ARG A 99 -18.08 -1.21 0.45
CA ARG A 99 -18.73 -0.04 1.04
C ARG A 99 -18.63 -0.05 2.56
N ASN A 100 -18.89 -1.20 3.18
CA ASN A 100 -18.79 -1.33 4.63
C ASN A 100 -17.37 -1.07 5.13
N PHE A 101 -16.38 -1.60 4.44
CA PHE A 101 -14.99 -1.33 4.75
C PHE A 101 -14.65 0.16 4.65
N TYR A 102 -15.07 0.78 3.57
CA TYR A 102 -14.82 2.21 3.32
C TYR A 102 -15.44 3.08 4.42
N GLU A 103 -16.69 2.82 4.77
CA GLU A 103 -17.38 3.56 5.82
C GLU A 103 -16.68 3.42 7.17
N LYS A 104 -16.22 2.22 7.51
CA LYS A 104 -15.49 1.99 8.75
C LYS A 104 -14.16 2.75 8.78
N GLN A 105 -13.47 2.80 7.66
CA GLN A 105 -12.21 3.54 7.57
C GLN A 105 -12.42 5.05 7.73
N LEU A 106 -13.48 5.58 7.18
CA LEU A 106 -13.82 7.00 7.36
C LEU A 106 -14.10 7.35 8.81
N LYS A 107 -14.76 6.46 9.56
CA LYS A 107 -15.08 6.69 10.97
C LYS A 107 -13.85 6.67 11.88
N LYS A 108 -12.77 6.04 11.46
CA LYS A 108 -11.53 5.98 12.24
C LYS A 108 -10.71 7.26 12.16
N ASN A 109 -11.02 8.13 11.23
CA ASN A 109 -10.26 9.37 11.03
C ASN A 109 -10.95 10.56 11.68
#